data_be20d3e146622cf0afeabffa6e80b71b
#
_entry.id   be20d3e146622cf0afeabffa6e80b71b
#
_cell.length_a   1.000
_cell.length_b   1.000
_cell.length_c   1.000
_cell.angle_alpha   90.00
_cell.angle_beta   90.00
_cell.angle_gamma   90.00
#
_symmetry.space_group_name_H-M   'P 1'
#
loop_
_entity.id
_entity.type
_entity.pdbx_description
1 polymer ?
#
loop_
_entity_poly.entity_id
_entity_poly.type
_entity_poly.pdbx_seq_one_letter_code
_entity_poly.pdbx_strand_id
1 'polypeptide(L)'
;MRHVAEVTFRIPDIISLTRFAFAAGAACWMVYDEAANEITIVLLLGLSRLLDMTDGYFARRLGVSTPGGPAIDLVADLGTHTIVWWASGLWFAWELILLEWSAGVGILLVSRHAAKSWKRSLTVRGPRWIQVYFRSNQRNLLCGYASVCHFLVPAAAIASVTSPFTNVVTLPGLVVYEAATIYLLVASWSHGLNRKKDKV
;
A
#
# COMPACT_ATOMS: atom_id res chain seq x y z
N MET A 1 -23.07 -6.15 -28.70
CA MET A 1 -23.08 -4.82 -28.04
C MET A 1 -22.18 -4.89 -26.84
N ARG A 2 -21.01 -4.23 -26.87
CA ARG A 2 -20.12 -4.12 -25.73
C ARG A 2 -20.73 -3.08 -24.80
N HIS A 3 -21.22 -3.49 -23.61
CA HIS A 3 -21.54 -2.55 -22.55
C HIS A 3 -20.26 -1.81 -22.20
N VAL A 4 -20.17 -0.54 -22.55
CA VAL A 4 -19.19 0.37 -21.95
C VAL A 4 -19.61 0.47 -20.50
N ALA A 5 -18.80 -0.12 -19.61
CA ALA A 5 -19.01 0.00 -18.18
C ALA A 5 -18.87 1.50 -17.84
N GLU A 6 -19.97 2.14 -17.51
CA GLU A 6 -19.95 3.49 -16.96
C GLU A 6 -19.12 3.45 -15.67
N VAL A 7 -18.01 4.17 -15.67
CA VAL A 7 -17.17 4.34 -14.49
C VAL A 7 -17.89 5.29 -13.55
N THR A 8 -18.73 4.74 -12.69
CA THR A 8 -19.38 5.52 -11.63
C THR A 8 -18.44 5.65 -10.46
N PHE A 9 -17.83 6.81 -10.27
CA PHE A 9 -17.02 7.11 -9.06
C PHE A 9 -17.94 7.16 -7.83
N ARG A 10 -17.50 6.49 -6.78
CA ARG A 10 -18.22 6.44 -5.50
C ARG A 10 -17.39 7.09 -4.40
N ILE A 11 -18.01 7.40 -3.26
CA ILE A 11 -17.35 8.09 -2.13
C ILE A 11 -15.99 7.47 -1.76
N PRO A 12 -15.81 6.14 -1.64
CA PRO A 12 -14.50 5.57 -1.36
C PRO A 12 -13.45 5.87 -2.44
N ASP A 13 -13.83 5.82 -3.72
CA ASP A 13 -12.91 6.12 -4.82
C ASP A 13 -12.45 7.59 -4.79
N ILE A 14 -13.37 8.51 -4.42
CA ILE A 14 -13.05 9.93 -4.23
C ILE A 14 -12.08 10.12 -3.07
N ILE A 15 -12.28 9.42 -1.94
CA ILE A 15 -11.37 9.48 -0.79
C ILE A 15 -9.98 8.97 -1.19
N SER A 16 -9.89 7.85 -1.92
CA SER A 16 -8.62 7.30 -2.40
C SER A 16 -7.90 8.26 -3.35
N LEU A 17 -8.61 8.96 -4.23
CA LEU A 17 -8.03 9.99 -5.11
C LEU A 17 -7.59 11.23 -4.31
N THR A 18 -8.37 11.65 -3.32
CA THR A 18 -8.06 12.80 -2.48
C THR A 18 -6.79 12.57 -1.68
N ARG A 19 -6.61 11.37 -1.08
CA ARG A 19 -5.37 11.05 -0.35
C ARG A 19 -4.14 11.05 -1.25
N PHE A 20 -4.27 10.56 -2.50
CA PHE A 20 -3.19 10.64 -3.47
C PHE A 20 -2.88 12.09 -3.84
N ALA A 21 -3.89 12.95 -3.99
CA ALA A 21 -3.70 14.38 -4.24
C ALA A 21 -2.94 15.09 -3.10
N PHE A 22 -3.19 14.74 -1.83
CA PHE A 22 -2.41 15.26 -0.70
C PHE A 22 -0.94 14.82 -0.78
N ALA A 23 -0.67 13.56 -1.08
CA ALA A 23 0.69 13.07 -1.22
C ALA A 23 1.41 13.73 -2.42
N ALA A 24 0.74 13.83 -3.57
CA ALA A 24 1.28 14.51 -4.75
C ALA A 24 1.53 16.01 -4.50
N GLY A 25 0.61 16.68 -3.79
CA GLY A 25 0.77 18.07 -3.38
C GLY A 25 1.99 18.29 -2.48
N ALA A 26 2.21 17.40 -1.51
CA ALA A 26 3.41 17.42 -0.68
C ALA A 26 4.69 17.24 -1.50
N ALA A 27 4.69 16.29 -2.46
CA ALA A 27 5.82 16.07 -3.37
C ALA A 27 6.10 17.29 -4.25
N CYS A 28 5.07 17.88 -4.84
CA CYS A 28 5.20 19.11 -5.64
C CYS A 28 5.80 20.25 -4.81
N TRP A 29 5.30 20.44 -3.57
CA TRP A 29 5.84 21.47 -2.69
C TRP A 29 7.32 21.25 -2.41
N MET A 30 7.76 20.04 -2.10
CA MET A 30 9.18 19.72 -1.90
C MET A 30 10.06 20.04 -3.12
N VAL A 31 9.52 19.87 -4.33
CA VAL A 31 10.28 20.11 -5.57
C VAL A 31 10.37 21.59 -5.92
N TYR A 32 9.32 22.37 -5.66
CA TYR A 32 9.23 23.77 -6.11
C TYR A 32 9.58 24.80 -5.05
N ASP A 33 9.65 24.41 -3.78
CA ASP A 33 9.93 25.32 -2.66
C ASP A 33 11.07 24.76 -1.80
N GLU A 34 12.26 25.33 -1.94
CA GLU A 34 13.44 24.96 -1.14
C GLU A 34 13.27 25.24 0.35
N ALA A 35 12.32 26.11 0.72
CA ALA A 35 11.94 26.41 2.11
C ALA A 35 10.78 25.54 2.60
N ALA A 36 10.41 24.47 1.87
CA ALA A 36 9.32 23.60 2.24
C ALA A 36 9.52 23.04 3.65
N ASN A 37 8.53 23.28 4.52
CA ASN A 37 8.62 22.86 5.92
C ASN A 37 8.40 21.35 6.04
N GLU A 38 9.43 20.62 6.51
CA GLU A 38 9.43 19.16 6.68
C GLU A 38 8.24 18.67 7.53
N ILE A 39 7.89 19.40 8.59
CA ILE A 39 6.76 19.06 9.46
C ILE A 39 5.45 19.14 8.68
N THR A 40 5.26 20.17 7.87
CA THR A 40 4.05 20.30 7.05
C THR A 40 3.95 19.18 6.02
N ILE A 41 5.06 18.80 5.41
CA ILE A 41 5.12 17.66 4.48
C ILE A 41 4.70 16.37 5.20
N VAL A 42 5.27 16.08 6.37
CA VAL A 42 4.92 14.90 7.17
C VAL A 42 3.45 14.92 7.59
N LEU A 43 2.90 16.09 7.94
CA LEU A 43 1.48 16.24 8.26
C LEU A 43 0.57 15.95 7.06
N LEU A 44 0.89 16.45 5.87
CA LEU A 44 0.14 16.16 4.64
C LEU A 44 0.18 14.67 4.29
N LEU A 45 1.35 14.05 4.38
CA LEU A 45 1.52 12.62 4.16
C LEU A 45 0.79 11.78 5.23
N GLY A 46 0.84 12.21 6.49
CA GLY A 46 0.08 11.62 7.60
C GLY A 46 -1.43 11.72 7.40
N LEU A 47 -1.92 12.86 6.92
CA LEU A 47 -3.33 13.05 6.58
C LEU A 47 -3.76 12.13 5.44
N SER A 48 -2.92 12.00 4.40
CA SER A 48 -3.13 11.01 3.33
C SER A 48 -3.29 9.59 3.89
N ARG A 49 -2.45 9.22 4.87
CA ARG A 49 -2.51 7.91 5.51
C ARG A 49 -3.75 7.71 6.39
N LEU A 50 -4.20 8.74 7.08
CA LEU A 50 -5.45 8.71 7.85
C LEU A 50 -6.68 8.54 6.94
N LEU A 51 -6.69 9.20 5.79
CA LEU A 51 -7.76 9.05 4.80
C LEU A 51 -7.85 7.60 4.28
N ASP A 52 -6.72 6.91 4.08
CA ASP A 52 -6.67 5.49 3.75
C ASP A 52 -7.40 4.59 4.77
N MET A 53 -7.28 4.91 6.05
CA MET A 53 -8.00 4.15 7.09
C MET A 53 -9.52 4.39 7.03
N THR A 54 -9.94 5.57 6.57
CA THR A 54 -11.35 5.98 6.54
C THR A 54 -12.09 5.47 5.31
N ASP A 55 -11.46 5.39 4.14
CA ASP A 55 -12.11 4.93 2.90
C ASP A 55 -12.60 3.48 3.02
N GLY A 56 -11.74 2.60 3.55
CA GLY A 56 -12.11 1.23 3.84
C GLY A 56 -13.24 1.08 4.87
N TYR A 57 -13.36 2.02 5.83
CA TYR A 57 -14.47 2.06 6.77
C TYR A 57 -15.79 2.43 6.04
N PHE A 58 -15.76 3.50 5.25
CA PHE A 58 -16.94 3.97 4.50
C PHE A 58 -17.39 2.97 3.45
N ALA A 59 -16.47 2.36 2.69
CA ALA A 59 -16.78 1.34 1.69
C ALA A 59 -17.60 0.19 2.29
N ARG A 60 -17.21 -0.27 3.49
CA ARG A 60 -17.91 -1.35 4.20
C ARG A 60 -19.24 -0.93 4.79
N ARG A 61 -19.30 0.27 5.39
CA ARG A 61 -20.53 0.77 6.03
C ARG A 61 -21.61 1.07 5.01
N LEU A 62 -21.23 1.54 3.84
CA LEU A 62 -22.16 1.87 2.75
C LEU A 62 -22.48 0.68 1.86
N GLY A 63 -21.79 -0.47 2.02
CA GLY A 63 -21.98 -1.64 1.17
C GLY A 63 -21.64 -1.38 -0.31
N VAL A 64 -20.82 -0.37 -0.59
CA VAL A 64 -20.52 0.10 -1.95
C VAL A 64 -19.14 -0.42 -2.34
N SER A 65 -19.11 -1.45 -3.20
CA SER A 65 -17.87 -1.86 -3.87
C SER A 65 -18.02 -1.66 -5.38
N THR A 66 -17.01 -1.03 -6.01
CA THR A 66 -16.92 -0.98 -7.46
C THR A 66 -16.01 -2.10 -7.96
N PRO A 67 -16.23 -2.64 -9.17
CA PRO A 67 -15.30 -3.64 -9.74
C PRO A 67 -13.86 -3.13 -9.88
N GLY A 68 -13.69 -1.81 -10.08
CA GLY A 68 -12.38 -1.15 -10.19
C GLY A 68 -11.81 -0.62 -8.87
N GLY A 69 -12.63 -0.48 -7.83
CA GLY A 69 -12.25 0.12 -6.55
C GLY A 69 -10.98 -0.46 -5.93
N PRO A 70 -10.85 -1.78 -5.81
CA PRO A 70 -9.62 -2.39 -5.25
C PRO A 70 -8.35 -2.12 -6.07
N ALA A 71 -8.47 -1.87 -7.38
CA ALA A 71 -7.33 -1.53 -8.22
C ALA A 71 -6.96 -0.05 -8.06
N ILE A 72 -7.94 0.84 -7.98
CA ILE A 72 -7.73 2.27 -7.72
C ILE A 72 -7.09 2.45 -6.35
N ASP A 73 -7.60 1.77 -5.33
CA ASP A 73 -7.07 1.78 -3.97
C ASP A 73 -5.61 1.32 -3.94
N LEU A 74 -5.29 0.17 -4.55
CA LEU A 74 -3.93 -0.33 -4.62
C LEU A 74 -2.97 0.63 -5.33
N VAL A 75 -3.38 1.23 -6.45
CA VAL A 75 -2.54 2.19 -7.19
C VAL A 75 -2.35 3.48 -6.37
N ALA A 76 -3.38 3.96 -5.69
CA ALA A 76 -3.27 5.12 -4.81
C ALA A 76 -2.34 4.85 -3.60
N ASP A 77 -2.41 3.64 -3.02
CA ASP A 77 -1.49 3.19 -1.96
C ASP A 77 -0.04 3.21 -2.46
N LEU A 78 0.23 2.51 -3.55
CA LEU A 78 1.58 2.42 -4.13
C LEU A 78 2.13 3.80 -4.50
N GLY A 79 1.29 4.66 -5.09
CA GLY A 79 1.67 6.04 -5.42
C GLY A 79 2.01 6.86 -4.18
N THR A 80 1.20 6.76 -3.12
CA THR A 80 1.48 7.44 -1.84
C THR A 80 2.77 6.93 -1.20
N HIS A 81 2.97 5.60 -1.14
CA HIS A 81 4.21 5.01 -0.63
C HIS A 81 5.43 5.44 -1.45
N THR A 82 5.31 5.46 -2.78
CA THR A 82 6.38 5.97 -3.66
C THR A 82 6.79 7.39 -3.27
N ILE A 83 5.83 8.29 -3.08
CA ILE A 83 6.10 9.68 -2.71
C ILE A 83 6.78 9.76 -1.34
N VAL A 84 6.29 9.03 -0.34
CA VAL A 84 6.85 9.05 1.02
C VAL A 84 8.28 8.50 1.03
N TRP A 85 8.52 7.37 0.38
CA TRP A 85 9.86 6.78 0.29
C TRP A 85 10.83 7.63 -0.52
N TRP A 86 10.39 8.16 -1.66
CA TRP A 86 11.21 9.08 -2.46
C TRP A 86 11.59 10.34 -1.66
N ALA A 87 10.62 10.96 -0.99
CA ALA A 87 10.82 12.17 -0.20
C ALA A 87 11.76 11.96 1.00
N SER A 88 11.87 10.74 1.51
CA SER A 88 12.75 10.41 2.64
C SER A 88 14.23 10.55 2.33
N GLY A 89 14.63 10.48 1.06
CA GLY A 89 16.05 10.50 0.63
C GLY A 89 16.86 9.30 1.12
N LEU A 90 16.22 8.27 1.69
CA LEU A 90 16.93 7.09 2.16
C LEU A 90 17.52 6.31 0.98
N TRP A 91 18.78 5.88 1.12
CA TRP A 91 19.54 5.25 0.02
C TRP A 91 18.88 3.96 -0.54
N PHE A 92 18.12 3.24 0.28
CA PHE A 92 17.40 2.01 -0.09
C PHE A 92 15.93 2.24 -0.48
N ALA A 93 15.50 3.49 -0.59
CA ALA A 93 14.08 3.80 -0.86
C ALA A 93 13.61 3.25 -2.21
N TRP A 94 14.47 3.31 -3.22
CA TRP A 94 14.13 2.84 -4.57
C TRP A 94 13.93 1.33 -4.64
N GLU A 95 14.71 0.56 -3.89
CA GLU A 95 14.56 -0.89 -3.79
C GLU A 95 13.19 -1.27 -3.21
N LEU A 96 12.74 -0.55 -2.17
CA LEU A 96 11.43 -0.79 -1.58
C LEU A 96 10.29 -0.37 -2.52
N ILE A 97 10.42 0.78 -3.18
CA ILE A 97 9.44 1.22 -4.19
C ILE A 97 9.30 0.17 -5.29
N LEU A 98 10.40 -0.31 -5.86
CA LEU A 98 10.39 -1.33 -6.91
C LEU A 98 9.80 -2.66 -6.43
N LEU A 99 10.10 -3.07 -5.20
CA LEU A 99 9.56 -4.27 -4.57
C LEU A 99 8.03 -4.16 -4.43
N GLU A 100 7.51 -3.07 -3.91
CA GLU A 100 6.08 -2.85 -3.73
C GLU A 100 5.32 -2.81 -5.07
N TRP A 101 5.84 -2.07 -6.06
CA TRP A 101 5.22 -2.04 -7.39
C TRP A 101 5.23 -3.41 -8.05
N SER A 102 6.31 -4.19 -7.92
CA SER A 102 6.40 -5.55 -8.46
C SER A 102 5.38 -6.48 -7.80
N ALA A 103 5.23 -6.39 -6.47
CA ALA A 103 4.21 -7.14 -5.74
C ALA A 103 2.79 -6.68 -6.12
N GLY A 104 2.57 -5.38 -6.25
CA GLY A 104 1.29 -4.79 -6.66
C GLY A 104 0.84 -5.25 -8.04
N VAL A 105 1.74 -5.25 -9.02
CA VAL A 105 1.45 -5.78 -10.37
C VAL A 105 1.08 -7.26 -10.28
N GLY A 106 1.82 -8.07 -9.51
CA GLY A 106 1.51 -9.47 -9.29
C GLY A 106 0.12 -9.67 -8.68
N ILE A 107 -0.25 -8.87 -7.67
CA ILE A 107 -1.57 -8.88 -7.04
C ILE A 107 -2.67 -8.52 -8.04
N LEU A 108 -2.48 -7.49 -8.87
CA LEU A 108 -3.45 -7.09 -9.90
C LEU A 108 -3.68 -8.21 -10.91
N LEU A 109 -2.61 -8.89 -11.34
CA LEU A 109 -2.71 -10.02 -12.26
C LEU A 109 -3.49 -11.20 -11.65
N VAL A 110 -3.26 -11.50 -10.38
CA VAL A 110 -4.02 -12.55 -9.66
C VAL A 110 -5.48 -12.12 -9.48
N SER A 111 -5.73 -10.86 -9.11
CA SER A 111 -7.09 -10.32 -8.86
C SER A 111 -7.99 -10.40 -10.07
N ARG A 112 -7.47 -10.17 -11.27
CA ARG A 112 -8.24 -10.26 -12.54
C ARG A 112 -8.78 -11.67 -12.81
N HIS A 113 -8.18 -12.69 -12.21
CA HIS A 113 -8.49 -14.07 -12.49
C HIS A 113 -9.05 -14.84 -11.28
N ALA A 114 -9.04 -14.25 -10.11
CA ALA A 114 -9.48 -14.91 -8.89
C ALA A 114 -11.00 -14.78 -8.73
N ALA A 115 -11.70 -15.90 -8.67
CA ALA A 115 -13.12 -15.94 -8.28
C ALA A 115 -13.34 -15.52 -6.80
N LYS A 116 -12.27 -15.53 -6.01
CA LYS A 116 -12.22 -15.13 -4.59
C LYS A 116 -11.20 -14.00 -4.45
N SER A 117 -11.27 -13.24 -3.33
CA SER A 117 -10.31 -12.18 -3.07
C SER A 117 -8.87 -12.70 -3.22
N TRP A 118 -7.99 -11.90 -3.83
CA TRP A 118 -6.58 -12.24 -4.00
C TRP A 118 -5.89 -12.59 -2.67
N LYS A 119 -6.27 -11.91 -1.59
CA LYS A 119 -5.76 -12.19 -0.24
C LYS A 119 -5.93 -13.65 0.13
N ARG A 120 -7.16 -14.17 0.00
CA ARG A 120 -7.44 -15.57 0.29
C ARG A 120 -6.70 -16.52 -0.65
N SER A 121 -6.59 -16.18 -1.93
CA SER A 121 -5.90 -17.01 -2.92
C SER A 121 -4.41 -17.15 -2.64
N LEU A 122 -3.74 -16.08 -2.19
CA LEU A 122 -2.31 -16.07 -1.96
C LEU A 122 -1.90 -16.48 -0.54
N THR A 123 -2.77 -16.29 0.48
CA THR A 123 -2.34 -16.41 1.87
C THR A 123 -2.80 -17.69 2.58
N VAL A 124 -3.88 -18.35 2.13
CA VAL A 124 -4.41 -19.57 2.78
C VAL A 124 -3.41 -20.72 2.84
N ARG A 125 -2.59 -20.87 1.81
CA ARG A 125 -1.54 -21.90 1.72
C ARG A 125 -0.16 -21.37 2.16
N GLY A 126 -0.09 -20.14 2.63
CA GLY A 126 1.14 -19.51 3.08
C GLY A 126 1.60 -20.03 4.44
N PRO A 127 2.84 -19.72 4.85
CA PRO A 127 3.35 -20.03 6.18
C PRO A 127 2.50 -19.39 7.27
N ARG A 128 2.56 -19.94 8.50
CA ARG A 128 1.69 -19.51 9.61
C ARG A 128 1.78 -18.01 9.90
N TRP A 129 2.97 -17.41 9.84
CA TRP A 129 3.14 -15.98 10.10
C TRP A 129 2.42 -15.10 9.07
N ILE A 130 2.37 -15.52 7.80
CA ILE A 130 1.58 -14.85 6.74
C ILE A 130 0.09 -14.98 7.02
N GLN A 131 -0.38 -16.15 7.44
CA GLN A 131 -1.79 -16.32 7.79
C GLN A 131 -2.18 -15.43 8.99
N VAL A 132 -1.30 -15.26 9.98
CA VAL A 132 -1.48 -14.33 11.10
C VAL A 132 -1.47 -12.88 10.61
N TYR A 133 -0.51 -12.49 9.77
CA TYR A 133 -0.39 -11.15 9.23
C TYR A 133 -1.66 -10.72 8.47
N PHE A 134 -2.22 -11.60 7.63
CA PHE A 134 -3.44 -11.34 6.85
C PHE A 134 -4.74 -11.69 7.57
N ARG A 135 -4.67 -12.16 8.82
CA ARG A 135 -5.85 -12.49 9.63
C ARG A 135 -6.78 -11.29 9.75
N SER A 136 -8.09 -11.56 9.81
CA SER A 136 -9.12 -10.52 9.95
C SER A 136 -9.04 -9.43 8.87
N ASN A 137 -8.63 -9.82 7.65
CA ASN A 137 -8.45 -8.92 6.52
C ASN A 137 -7.45 -7.78 6.83
N GLN A 138 -6.31 -8.12 7.42
CA GLN A 138 -5.23 -7.20 7.84
C GLN A 138 -5.60 -6.28 9.04
N ARG A 139 -6.68 -6.59 9.78
CA ARG A 139 -7.09 -5.84 10.97
C ARG A 139 -6.61 -6.54 12.23
N ASN A 140 -5.31 -6.65 12.37
CA ASN A 140 -4.67 -7.22 13.54
C ASN A 140 -3.45 -6.36 13.93
N LEU A 141 -2.99 -6.52 15.17
CA LEU A 141 -1.90 -5.71 15.71
C LEU A 141 -0.60 -5.85 14.91
N LEU A 142 -0.29 -7.05 14.42
CA LEU A 142 0.95 -7.30 13.67
C LEU A 142 0.96 -6.52 12.35
N CYS A 143 -0.10 -6.63 11.56
CA CYS A 143 -0.22 -5.90 10.30
C CYS A 143 -0.31 -4.38 10.54
N GLY A 144 -1.09 -3.96 11.54
CA GLY A 144 -1.21 -2.55 11.91
C GLY A 144 0.13 -1.94 12.31
N TYR A 145 0.88 -2.63 13.19
CA TYR A 145 2.21 -2.21 13.59
C TYR A 145 3.18 -2.12 12.40
N ALA A 146 3.25 -3.18 11.58
CA ALA A 146 4.11 -3.21 10.40
C ALA A 146 3.78 -2.07 9.41
N SER A 147 2.51 -1.83 9.14
CA SER A 147 2.03 -0.78 8.24
C SER A 147 2.33 0.63 8.76
N VAL A 148 2.19 0.85 10.07
CA VAL A 148 2.57 2.11 10.72
C VAL A 148 4.08 2.32 10.64
N CYS A 149 4.89 1.29 10.91
CA CYS A 149 6.35 1.38 10.85
C CYS A 149 6.85 1.64 9.42
N HIS A 150 6.23 1.01 8.41
CA HIS A 150 6.55 1.26 7.00
C HIS A 150 6.38 2.74 6.62
N PHE A 151 5.41 3.44 7.22
CA PHE A 151 5.23 4.88 7.04
C PHE A 151 6.15 5.72 7.95
N LEU A 152 6.33 5.32 9.21
CA LEU A 152 7.08 6.12 10.19
C LEU A 152 8.58 6.19 9.89
N VAL A 153 9.18 5.14 9.29
CA VAL A 153 10.61 5.15 8.94
C VAL A 153 10.92 6.29 7.95
N PRO A 154 10.27 6.38 6.78
CA PRO A 154 10.53 7.49 5.86
C PRO A 154 10.06 8.85 6.43
N ALA A 155 8.95 8.90 7.18
CA ALA A 155 8.48 10.14 7.80
C ALA A 155 9.49 10.70 8.82
N ALA A 156 10.12 9.85 9.63
CA ALA A 156 11.16 10.25 10.57
C ALA A 156 12.43 10.74 9.84
N ALA A 157 12.75 10.17 8.69
CA ALA A 157 13.86 10.65 7.86
C ALA A 157 13.55 12.03 7.27
N ILE A 158 12.34 12.24 6.74
CA ILE A 158 11.90 13.55 6.22
C ILE A 158 11.96 14.61 7.33
N ALA A 159 11.45 14.31 8.52
CA ALA A 159 11.43 15.24 9.64
C ALA A 159 12.79 15.36 10.37
N SER A 160 13.83 14.70 9.90
CA SER A 160 15.18 14.71 10.50
C SER A 160 15.18 14.31 12.01
N VAL A 161 14.20 13.48 12.42
CA VAL A 161 14.02 13.03 13.83
C VAL A 161 14.45 11.59 14.06
N THR A 162 15.35 11.07 13.22
CA THR A 162 15.88 9.73 13.38
C THR A 162 16.76 9.61 14.62
N SER A 163 16.52 8.58 15.43
CA SER A 163 17.31 8.28 16.62
C SER A 163 17.46 6.76 16.80
N PRO A 164 18.45 6.28 17.57
CA PRO A 164 18.54 4.85 17.87
C PRO A 164 17.24 4.28 18.46
N PHE A 165 16.54 5.06 19.29
CA PHE A 165 15.28 4.64 19.90
C PHE A 165 14.17 4.50 18.83
N THR A 166 14.00 5.50 17.95
CA THR A 166 13.01 5.41 16.86
C THR A 166 13.30 4.21 15.96
N ASN A 167 14.57 3.96 15.64
CA ASN A 167 14.97 2.84 14.80
C ASN A 167 14.67 1.48 15.47
N VAL A 168 14.97 1.31 16.77
CA VAL A 168 14.65 0.06 17.49
C VAL A 168 13.16 -0.24 17.47
N VAL A 169 12.31 0.79 17.53
CA VAL A 169 10.86 0.61 17.53
C VAL A 169 10.31 0.37 16.12
N THR A 170 10.85 1.03 15.09
CA THR A 170 10.24 1.05 13.76
C THR A 170 10.83 0.02 12.79
N LEU A 171 12.14 -0.26 12.86
CA LEU A 171 12.78 -1.20 11.93
C LEU A 171 12.22 -2.63 11.99
N PRO A 172 11.91 -3.22 13.17
CA PRO A 172 11.30 -4.55 13.20
C PRO A 172 9.95 -4.60 12.46
N GLY A 173 9.13 -3.55 12.60
CA GLY A 173 7.86 -3.46 11.89
C GLY A 173 8.03 -3.30 10.39
N LEU A 174 9.01 -2.48 9.95
CA LEU A 174 9.39 -2.37 8.55
C LEU A 174 9.82 -3.72 7.99
N VAL A 175 10.70 -4.45 8.67
CA VAL A 175 11.15 -5.78 8.23
C VAL A 175 9.98 -6.75 8.07
N VAL A 176 9.01 -6.73 8.98
CA VAL A 176 7.80 -7.57 8.88
C VAL A 176 6.96 -7.17 7.67
N TYR A 177 6.81 -5.87 7.40
CA TYR A 177 6.07 -5.37 6.25
C TYR A 177 6.72 -5.83 4.94
N GLU A 178 8.03 -5.61 4.79
CA GLU A 178 8.77 -5.97 3.58
C GLU A 178 8.84 -7.48 3.37
N ALA A 179 8.99 -8.25 4.43
CA ALA A 179 8.93 -9.72 4.34
C ALA A 179 7.55 -10.20 3.83
N ALA A 180 6.46 -9.56 4.26
CA ALA A 180 5.13 -9.86 3.75
C ALA A 180 4.98 -9.44 2.26
N THR A 181 5.56 -8.32 1.85
CA THR A 181 5.59 -7.83 0.47
C THR A 181 6.39 -8.77 -0.43
N ILE A 182 7.56 -9.23 0.00
CA ILE A 182 8.36 -10.25 -0.70
C ILE A 182 7.56 -11.54 -0.86
N TYR A 183 6.91 -12.00 0.21
CA TYR A 183 6.05 -13.18 0.13
C TYR A 183 4.94 -13.01 -0.92
N LEU A 184 4.25 -11.88 -0.93
CA LEU A 184 3.20 -11.59 -1.91
C LEU A 184 3.74 -11.55 -3.34
N LEU A 185 4.92 -10.97 -3.55
CA LEU A 185 5.61 -10.98 -4.82
C LEU A 185 5.82 -12.42 -5.31
N VAL A 186 6.50 -13.25 -4.52
CA VAL A 186 6.82 -14.65 -4.88
C VAL A 186 5.54 -15.46 -5.09
N ALA A 187 4.55 -15.34 -4.20
CA ALA A 187 3.30 -16.09 -4.28
C ALA A 187 2.47 -15.72 -5.51
N SER A 188 2.39 -14.43 -5.86
CA SER A 188 1.62 -13.96 -7.01
C SER A 188 2.23 -14.43 -8.34
N TRP A 189 3.55 -14.34 -8.48
CA TRP A 189 4.24 -14.78 -9.68
C TRP A 189 4.21 -16.31 -9.81
N SER A 190 4.40 -17.07 -8.73
CA SER A 190 4.28 -18.53 -8.72
C SER A 190 2.86 -18.98 -9.10
N HIS A 191 1.83 -18.27 -8.63
CA HIS A 191 0.44 -18.56 -8.99
C HIS A 191 0.19 -18.36 -10.49
N GLY A 192 0.77 -17.31 -11.09
CA GLY A 192 0.69 -17.03 -12.51
C GLY A 192 1.36 -18.10 -13.39
N LEU A 193 2.53 -18.59 -12.96
CA LEU A 193 3.29 -19.62 -13.68
C LEU A 193 2.59 -20.99 -13.68
N ASN A 194 2.04 -21.42 -12.53
CA ASN A 194 1.35 -22.71 -12.42
C ASN A 194 0.09 -22.75 -13.29
N ARG A 195 -0.64 -21.65 -13.44
CA ARG A 195 -1.82 -21.57 -14.29
C ARG A 195 -1.54 -21.72 -15.78
N LYS A 196 -0.33 -21.38 -16.24
CA LYS A 196 0.06 -21.61 -17.65
C LYS A 196 0.28 -23.07 -17.93
N LYS A 197 0.74 -23.86 -16.94
CA LYS A 197 0.95 -25.30 -17.08
C LYS A 197 -0.37 -26.08 -17.16
N ASP A 198 -1.43 -25.61 -16.49
CA ASP A 198 -2.74 -26.27 -16.50
C ASP A 198 -3.55 -26.02 -17.79
N LYS A 199 -3.04 -25.19 -18.71
CA LYS A 199 -3.71 -24.85 -19.98
C LYS A 199 -3.02 -25.45 -21.21
N VAL A 200 -1.91 -26.17 -21.04
CA VAL A 200 -1.18 -26.94 -22.06
C VAL A 200 -1.47 -28.41 -21.86
#